data_746da680ff14d0297f3956d5028f0e72
#
_entry.id   746da680ff14d0297f3956d5028f0e72
#
_cell.length_a   1.000
_cell.length_b   1.000
_cell.length_c   1.000
_cell.angle_alpha   90.00
_cell.angle_beta   90.00
_cell.angle_gamma   90.00
#
_symmetry.space_group_name_H-M   'P 1'
#
loop_
_entity.id
_entity.type
_entity.pdbx_description
1 polymer ?
#
loop_
_entity_poly.entity_id
_entity_poly.type
_entity_poly.pdbx_seq_one_letter_code
_entity_poly.pdbx_strand_id
1 'polypeptide(L)'
;MADKEKEVTEQTEEKHEKCCKHTHEEKKCSEKNEKCKCDKKKNELEELKKQNEELLGQVALLKNEYAKAYADTENTRKRLNKEFEQLSKYKIQNFALAILPVLDDCERAMAHETKDEVYRKGVEMIYNKLKAALATEGVTEIEALDQPFDGNWHQALMSEHVEGKEPGIVIEVLQKGYKLKDRILRAAMVKVSE
;
A
#
# COMPACT_ATOMS: atom_id res chain seq x y z
N MET A 1 19.39 -15.62 -27.04
CA MET A 1 20.76 -15.95 -26.56
C MET A 1 20.98 -17.43 -26.41
N ALA A 2 19.98 -18.27 -26.50
CA ALA A 2 20.10 -19.74 -26.41
C ALA A 2 20.60 -20.43 -27.69
N ASP A 3 20.49 -19.76 -28.84
CA ASP A 3 20.89 -20.40 -30.15
C ASP A 3 22.36 -20.28 -30.47
N LYS A 4 23.10 -19.37 -29.82
CA LYS A 4 24.55 -19.25 -30.03
C LYS A 4 25.40 -20.24 -29.21
N GLU A 5 24.83 -20.83 -28.15
CA GLU A 5 25.51 -21.79 -27.30
C GLU A 5 25.55 -23.21 -27.95
N LYS A 6 24.55 -23.52 -28.78
CA LYS A 6 24.48 -24.81 -29.48
C LYS A 6 25.47 -24.92 -30.65
N GLU A 7 25.72 -23.83 -31.38
CA GLU A 7 26.68 -23.84 -32.50
C GLU A 7 28.13 -23.98 -32.06
N VAL A 8 28.49 -23.54 -30.84
CA VAL A 8 29.86 -23.65 -30.32
C VAL A 8 30.17 -25.05 -29.84
N THR A 9 29.19 -25.80 -29.35
CA THR A 9 29.36 -27.17 -28.86
C THR A 9 29.52 -28.18 -30.04
N GLU A 10 28.76 -28.03 -31.14
CA GLU A 10 28.89 -28.89 -32.30
C GLU A 10 30.18 -28.71 -33.05
N GLN A 11 30.75 -27.51 -33.13
CA GLN A 11 32.05 -27.26 -33.79
C GLN A 11 33.24 -27.77 -32.99
N THR A 12 33.13 -28.00 -31.69
CA THR A 12 34.21 -28.57 -30.86
C THR A 12 34.23 -30.09 -30.92
N GLU A 13 33.09 -30.76 -31.09
CA GLU A 13 33.00 -32.20 -31.21
C GLU A 13 33.54 -32.71 -32.58
N GLU A 14 33.23 -32.02 -33.69
CA GLU A 14 33.75 -32.40 -35.01
C GLU A 14 35.26 -32.22 -35.16
N LYS A 15 35.91 -31.33 -34.41
CA LYS A 15 37.36 -31.17 -34.41
C LYS A 15 38.09 -32.27 -33.63
N HIS A 16 37.41 -32.90 -32.66
CA HIS A 16 38.02 -33.96 -31.83
C HIS A 16 38.04 -35.31 -32.53
N GLU A 17 37.09 -35.62 -33.41
CA GLU A 17 37.08 -36.90 -34.18
C GLU A 17 38.09 -36.94 -35.32
N LYS A 18 38.51 -35.80 -35.84
CA LYS A 18 39.49 -35.73 -36.93
C LYS A 18 40.96 -35.92 -36.49
N CYS A 19 41.24 -35.83 -35.20
CA CYS A 19 42.61 -35.95 -34.69
C CYS A 19 43.08 -37.42 -34.44
N CYS A 20 42.12 -38.36 -34.38
CA CYS A 20 42.41 -39.74 -33.99
C CYS A 20 42.58 -40.72 -35.17
N LYS A 21 42.48 -40.27 -36.46
CA LYS A 21 42.51 -41.19 -37.64
C LYS A 21 43.78 -41.19 -38.49
N HIS A 22 44.86 -40.54 -38.08
CA HIS A 22 46.10 -40.64 -38.83
C HIS A 22 47.27 -41.03 -37.93
N THR A 23 47.80 -42.14 -38.19
CA THR A 23 49.16 -42.71 -38.09
C THR A 23 49.22 -44.01 -37.28
N HIS A 24 48.98 -45.09 -38.02
CA HIS A 24 49.73 -46.35 -37.82
C HIS A 24 51.05 -46.19 -38.57
N GLU A 25 52.14 -46.04 -37.85
CA GLU A 25 53.42 -46.66 -38.02
C GLU A 25 54.52 -45.87 -37.28
N GLU A 26 55.24 -46.63 -36.45
CA GLU A 26 56.55 -46.37 -35.91
C GLU A 26 56.81 -45.14 -34.98
N LYS A 27 56.88 -45.43 -33.66
CA LYS A 27 58.07 -45.21 -32.81
C LYS A 27 57.80 -45.50 -31.34
N LYS A 28 58.22 -46.62 -30.85
CA LYS A 28 58.36 -46.98 -29.43
C LYS A 28 59.41 -46.07 -28.79
N CYS A 29 59.04 -44.88 -28.30
CA CYS A 29 59.84 -44.14 -27.29
C CYS A 29 59.16 -42.88 -26.67
N SER A 30 57.90 -42.48 -27.02
CA SER A 30 57.24 -41.29 -26.45
C SER A 30 55.97 -41.57 -25.74
N GLU A 31 55.48 -42.82 -25.65
CA GLU A 31 54.14 -43.18 -25.14
C GLU A 31 53.88 -42.85 -23.66
N LYS A 32 54.91 -42.74 -22.83
CA LYS A 32 54.75 -42.43 -21.40
C LYS A 32 54.52 -40.96 -21.13
N ASN A 33 55.02 -40.05 -21.98
CA ASN A 33 54.84 -38.60 -21.75
C ASN A 33 53.54 -38.04 -22.36
N GLU A 34 53.03 -38.65 -23.42
CA GLU A 34 51.79 -38.23 -24.05
C GLU A 34 50.57 -38.75 -23.28
N LYS A 35 50.60 -39.99 -22.76
CA LYS A 35 49.54 -40.47 -21.85
C LYS A 35 49.41 -39.62 -20.58
N CYS A 36 50.52 -39.23 -19.96
CA CYS A 36 50.51 -38.40 -18.74
C CYS A 36 50.01 -36.98 -18.98
N LYS A 37 50.19 -36.41 -20.18
CA LYS A 37 49.62 -35.11 -20.57
C LYS A 37 48.12 -35.21 -20.89
N CYS A 38 47.66 -36.33 -21.45
CA CYS A 38 46.28 -36.57 -21.78
C CYS A 38 45.43 -36.81 -20.50
N ASP A 39 45.96 -37.55 -19.52
CA ASP A 39 45.31 -37.80 -18.25
C ASP A 39 45.21 -36.53 -17.37
N LYS A 40 46.23 -35.67 -17.37
CA LYS A 40 46.18 -34.37 -16.70
C LYS A 40 45.11 -33.44 -17.29
N LYS A 41 45.05 -33.38 -18.65
CA LYS A 41 44.00 -32.57 -19.31
C LYS A 41 42.58 -33.10 -19.07
N LYS A 42 42.40 -34.42 -18.97
CA LYS A 42 41.12 -35.02 -18.64
C LYS A 42 40.68 -34.66 -17.21
N ASN A 43 41.60 -34.76 -16.25
CA ASN A 43 41.32 -34.39 -14.87
C ASN A 43 41.00 -32.90 -14.71
N GLU A 44 41.76 -32.00 -15.38
CA GLU A 44 41.45 -30.56 -15.41
C GLU A 44 40.10 -30.27 -16.02
N LEU A 45 39.72 -31.01 -17.07
CA LEU A 45 38.43 -30.84 -17.74
C LEU A 45 37.24 -31.32 -16.86
N GLU A 46 37.43 -32.37 -16.08
CA GLU A 46 36.48 -32.88 -15.11
C GLU A 46 36.32 -31.90 -13.92
N GLU A 47 37.44 -31.36 -13.44
CA GLU A 47 37.37 -30.32 -12.37
C GLU A 47 36.66 -29.06 -12.84
N LEU A 48 36.94 -28.58 -14.05
CA LEU A 48 36.27 -27.45 -14.66
C LEU A 48 34.77 -27.70 -14.88
N LYS A 49 34.39 -28.92 -15.24
CA LYS A 49 32.97 -29.30 -15.35
C LYS A 49 32.29 -29.27 -14.00
N LYS A 50 32.90 -29.83 -12.95
CA LYS A 50 32.34 -29.75 -11.57
C LYS A 50 32.20 -28.31 -11.09
N GLN A 51 33.19 -27.46 -11.30
CA GLN A 51 33.13 -26.04 -10.97
C GLN A 51 32.01 -25.33 -11.72
N ASN A 52 31.82 -25.64 -13.02
CA ASN A 52 30.72 -25.09 -13.79
C ASN A 52 29.33 -25.53 -13.25
N GLU A 53 29.18 -26.80 -12.87
CA GLU A 53 27.94 -27.31 -12.27
C GLU A 53 27.63 -26.62 -10.91
N GLU A 54 28.68 -26.49 -10.09
CA GLU A 54 28.55 -25.77 -8.80
C GLU A 54 28.19 -24.30 -9.00
N LEU A 55 28.85 -23.61 -9.93
CA LEU A 55 28.54 -22.21 -10.26
C LEU A 55 27.14 -22.05 -10.85
N LEU A 56 26.71 -22.97 -11.72
CA LEU A 56 25.34 -22.97 -12.23
C LEU A 56 24.31 -23.18 -11.13
N GLY A 57 24.59 -24.06 -10.16
CA GLY A 57 23.78 -24.24 -8.97
C GLY A 57 23.68 -22.96 -8.13
N GLN A 58 24.84 -22.31 -7.88
CA GLN A 58 24.85 -21.02 -7.14
C GLN A 58 24.09 -19.91 -7.87
N VAL A 59 24.24 -19.80 -9.18
CA VAL A 59 23.51 -18.83 -10.01
C VAL A 59 22.00 -19.09 -9.96
N ALA A 60 21.57 -20.36 -9.97
CA ALA A 60 20.16 -20.71 -9.87
C ALA A 60 19.59 -20.34 -8.49
N LEU A 61 20.31 -20.60 -7.40
CA LEU A 61 19.91 -20.20 -6.04
C LEU A 61 19.82 -18.68 -5.92
N LEU A 62 20.85 -17.95 -6.35
CA LEU A 62 20.87 -16.49 -6.31
C LEU A 62 19.75 -15.86 -7.15
N LYS A 63 19.45 -16.44 -8.31
CA LYS A 63 18.30 -15.98 -9.14
C LYS A 63 16.98 -16.17 -8.42
N ASN A 64 16.80 -17.29 -7.72
CA ASN A 64 15.58 -17.56 -6.94
C ASN A 64 15.46 -16.61 -5.74
N GLU A 65 16.56 -16.37 -5.02
CA GLU A 65 16.59 -15.43 -3.90
C GLU A 65 16.32 -13.99 -4.37
N TYR A 66 16.93 -13.59 -5.48
CA TYR A 66 16.67 -12.29 -6.10
C TYR A 66 15.20 -12.14 -6.51
N ALA A 67 14.62 -13.17 -7.14
CA ALA A 67 13.21 -13.14 -7.53
C ALA A 67 12.26 -13.00 -6.31
N LYS A 68 12.57 -13.72 -5.21
CA LYS A 68 11.83 -13.60 -3.95
C LYS A 68 11.97 -12.19 -3.37
N ALA A 69 13.19 -11.69 -3.24
CA ALA A 69 13.45 -10.36 -2.71
C ALA A 69 12.78 -9.26 -3.56
N TYR A 70 12.78 -9.41 -4.87
CA TYR A 70 12.10 -8.51 -5.78
C TYR A 70 10.58 -8.53 -5.57
N ALA A 71 9.99 -9.72 -5.46
CA ALA A 71 8.56 -9.87 -5.19
C ALA A 71 8.17 -9.25 -3.83
N ASP A 72 8.98 -9.45 -2.79
CA ASP A 72 8.75 -8.89 -1.45
C ASP A 72 8.87 -7.37 -1.45
N THR A 73 9.84 -6.80 -2.18
CA THR A 73 9.96 -5.34 -2.32
C THR A 73 8.78 -4.74 -3.07
N GLU A 74 8.31 -5.40 -4.14
CA GLU A 74 7.14 -4.97 -4.91
C GLU A 74 5.86 -5.01 -4.05
N ASN A 75 5.67 -6.06 -3.28
CA ASN A 75 4.54 -6.18 -2.35
C ASN A 75 4.59 -5.09 -1.26
N THR A 76 5.78 -4.87 -0.70
CA THR A 76 5.99 -3.82 0.31
C THR A 76 5.72 -2.43 -0.28
N ARG A 77 6.19 -2.15 -1.49
CA ARG A 77 5.93 -0.90 -2.19
C ARG A 77 4.43 -0.67 -2.41
N LYS A 78 3.71 -1.71 -2.87
CA LYS A 78 2.25 -1.62 -3.06
C LYS A 78 1.51 -1.35 -1.75
N ARG A 79 1.94 -1.99 -0.65
CA ARG A 79 1.36 -1.77 0.67
C ARG A 79 1.62 -0.35 1.16
N LEU A 80 2.88 0.12 1.09
CA LEU A 80 3.25 1.47 1.51
C LEU A 80 2.53 2.56 0.70
N ASN A 81 2.35 2.36 -0.60
CA ASN A 81 1.59 3.30 -1.41
C ASN A 81 0.13 3.42 -0.95
N LYS A 82 -0.54 2.29 -0.66
CA LYS A 82 -1.90 2.28 -0.12
C LYS A 82 -1.98 2.96 1.25
N GLU A 83 -1.03 2.67 2.13
CA GLU A 83 -0.94 3.31 3.46
C GLU A 83 -0.72 4.82 3.33
N PHE A 84 0.16 5.24 2.43
CA PHE A 84 0.42 6.65 2.15
C PHE A 84 -0.81 7.38 1.59
N GLU A 85 -1.54 6.76 0.67
CA GLU A 85 -2.79 7.31 0.15
C GLU A 85 -3.82 7.48 1.27
N GLN A 86 -3.97 6.49 2.16
CA GLN A 86 -4.86 6.57 3.30
C GLN A 86 -4.43 7.65 4.29
N LEU A 87 -3.13 7.72 4.63
CA LEU A 87 -2.59 8.76 5.50
C LEU A 87 -2.80 10.15 4.89
N SER A 88 -2.56 10.31 3.60
CA SER A 88 -2.79 11.57 2.90
C SER A 88 -4.27 11.95 2.86
N LYS A 89 -5.17 10.95 2.70
CA LYS A 89 -6.62 11.16 2.66
C LYS A 89 -7.17 11.65 4.00
N TYR A 90 -6.64 11.14 5.12
CA TYR A 90 -7.15 11.41 6.47
C TYR A 90 -6.19 12.20 7.37
N LYS A 91 -5.16 12.80 6.80
CA LYS A 91 -4.12 13.56 7.50
C LYS A 91 -4.69 14.62 8.45
N ILE A 92 -5.78 15.28 8.05
CA ILE A 92 -6.38 16.38 8.81
C ILE A 92 -7.37 15.91 9.90
N GLN A 93 -7.62 14.61 10.03
CA GLN A 93 -8.63 14.08 10.95
C GLN A 93 -8.46 14.58 12.40
N ASN A 94 -7.24 14.47 12.93
CA ASN A 94 -6.97 14.85 14.32
C ASN A 94 -7.13 16.35 14.55
N PHE A 95 -6.72 17.15 13.57
CA PHE A 95 -6.89 18.60 13.60
C PHE A 95 -8.38 18.99 13.53
N ALA A 96 -9.13 18.37 12.63
CA ALA A 96 -10.57 18.59 12.52
C ALA A 96 -11.29 18.25 13.83
N LEU A 97 -10.98 17.12 14.47
CA LEU A 97 -11.54 16.73 15.77
C LEU A 97 -11.26 17.76 16.87
N ALA A 98 -10.06 18.36 16.87
CA ALA A 98 -9.71 19.38 17.84
C ALA A 98 -10.43 20.74 17.60
N ILE A 99 -10.83 21.01 16.36
CA ILE A 99 -11.53 22.27 16.01
C ILE A 99 -13.05 22.16 16.18
N LEU A 100 -13.66 20.97 16.06
CA LEU A 100 -15.09 20.81 16.21
C LEU A 100 -15.68 21.40 17.49
N PRO A 101 -15.05 21.26 18.68
CA PRO A 101 -15.55 21.92 19.91
C PRO A 101 -15.60 23.45 19.81
N VAL A 102 -14.64 24.07 19.11
CA VAL A 102 -14.61 25.53 18.91
C VAL A 102 -15.81 25.96 18.06
N LEU A 103 -16.16 25.14 17.08
CA LEU A 103 -17.32 25.37 16.21
C LEU A 103 -18.65 25.28 17.03
N ASP A 104 -18.74 24.27 17.92
CA ASP A 104 -19.86 24.11 18.84
C ASP A 104 -19.99 25.33 19.82
N ASP A 105 -18.84 25.82 20.32
CA ASP A 105 -18.82 26.99 21.20
C ASP A 105 -19.29 28.27 20.48
N CYS A 106 -18.95 28.43 19.19
CA CYS A 106 -19.46 29.52 18.37
C CYS A 106 -20.97 29.41 18.17
N GLU A 107 -21.48 28.18 17.90
CA GLU A 107 -22.95 27.96 17.80
C GLU A 107 -23.64 28.29 19.08
N ARG A 108 -23.11 27.85 20.23
CA ARG A 108 -23.63 28.15 21.54
C ARG A 108 -23.63 29.65 21.84
N ALA A 109 -22.57 30.36 21.47
CA ALA A 109 -22.47 31.80 21.62
C ALA A 109 -23.52 32.56 20.77
N MET A 110 -23.83 32.04 19.57
CA MET A 110 -24.88 32.63 18.72
C MET A 110 -26.30 32.34 19.19
N ALA A 111 -26.48 31.20 19.90
CA ALA A 111 -27.78 30.84 20.47
C ALA A 111 -28.20 31.72 21.67
N HIS A 112 -27.20 32.34 22.36
CA HIS A 112 -27.52 33.27 23.44
C HIS A 112 -27.98 34.63 22.88
N GLU A 113 -29.07 35.14 23.44
CA GLU A 113 -29.57 36.47 23.14
C GLU A 113 -28.60 37.54 23.66
N THR A 114 -27.93 38.22 22.77
CA THR A 114 -27.07 39.37 23.06
C THR A 114 -27.70 40.64 22.52
N LYS A 115 -27.62 41.74 23.31
CA LYS A 115 -28.13 43.05 22.89
C LYS A 115 -27.24 43.71 21.80
N ASP A 116 -26.06 43.16 21.56
CA ASP A 116 -25.08 43.70 20.59
C ASP A 116 -25.12 42.88 19.28
N GLU A 117 -25.86 43.39 18.31
CA GLU A 117 -25.94 42.78 16.97
C GLU A 117 -24.60 42.77 16.23
N VAL A 118 -23.70 43.72 16.50
CA VAL A 118 -22.42 43.81 15.85
C VAL A 118 -21.53 42.65 16.30
N TYR A 119 -21.53 42.33 17.59
CA TYR A 119 -20.86 41.19 18.15
C TYR A 119 -21.35 39.85 17.56
N ARG A 120 -22.71 39.70 17.51
CA ARG A 120 -23.35 38.49 16.94
C ARG A 120 -22.95 38.29 15.48
N LYS A 121 -22.98 39.34 14.64
CA LYS A 121 -22.51 39.26 13.24
C LYS A 121 -21.01 38.91 13.15
N GLY A 122 -20.21 39.41 14.08
CA GLY A 122 -18.78 39.08 14.15
C GLY A 122 -18.54 37.57 14.39
N VAL A 123 -19.24 36.98 15.35
CA VAL A 123 -19.16 35.54 15.65
C VAL A 123 -19.66 34.70 14.48
N GLU A 124 -20.78 35.11 13.85
CA GLU A 124 -21.34 34.44 12.68
C GLU A 124 -20.35 34.43 11.51
N MET A 125 -19.66 35.54 11.27
CA MET A 125 -18.62 35.59 10.23
C MET A 125 -17.43 34.64 10.53
N ILE A 126 -17.03 34.53 11.80
CA ILE A 126 -15.97 33.61 12.23
C ILE A 126 -16.42 32.17 12.01
N TYR A 127 -17.63 31.82 12.45
CA TYR A 127 -18.22 30.51 12.26
C TYR A 127 -18.28 30.11 10.78
N ASN A 128 -18.81 31.00 9.92
CA ASN A 128 -18.92 30.73 8.49
C ASN A 128 -17.55 30.54 7.81
N LYS A 129 -16.54 31.34 8.21
CA LYS A 129 -15.16 31.17 7.71
C LYS A 129 -14.56 29.83 8.15
N LEU A 130 -14.76 29.43 9.40
CA LEU A 130 -14.27 28.17 9.94
C LEU A 130 -14.94 26.97 9.25
N LYS A 131 -16.28 27.04 9.09
CA LYS A 131 -17.06 26.02 8.35
C LYS A 131 -16.60 25.91 6.89
N ALA A 132 -16.37 27.03 6.22
CA ALA A 132 -15.83 27.02 4.85
C ALA A 132 -14.41 26.42 4.77
N ALA A 133 -13.53 26.74 5.72
CA ALA A 133 -12.19 26.17 5.77
C ALA A 133 -12.23 24.64 5.99
N LEU A 134 -13.10 24.16 6.87
CA LEU A 134 -13.30 22.72 7.08
C LEU A 134 -13.89 22.03 5.84
N ALA A 135 -14.81 22.68 5.14
CA ALA A 135 -15.41 22.15 3.91
C ALA A 135 -14.39 22.01 2.77
N THR A 136 -13.41 22.92 2.64
CA THR A 136 -12.32 22.79 1.65
C THR A 136 -11.45 21.56 1.89
N GLU A 137 -11.30 21.15 3.14
CA GLU A 137 -10.56 19.93 3.52
C GLU A 137 -11.42 18.66 3.42
N GLY A 138 -12.69 18.80 3.04
CA GLY A 138 -13.62 17.69 2.85
C GLY A 138 -14.34 17.24 4.12
N VAL A 139 -14.38 18.10 5.16
CA VAL A 139 -15.24 17.91 6.34
C VAL A 139 -16.63 18.42 6.01
N THR A 140 -17.64 17.56 6.13
CA THR A 140 -19.04 17.90 5.87
C THR A 140 -19.90 17.61 7.09
N GLU A 141 -20.91 18.44 7.32
CA GLU A 141 -21.91 18.24 8.36
C GLU A 141 -22.82 17.06 8.00
N ILE A 142 -23.26 16.31 9.00
CA ILE A 142 -24.23 15.22 8.86
C ILE A 142 -25.61 15.83 9.11
N GLU A 143 -26.45 15.83 8.08
CA GLU A 143 -27.85 16.28 8.21
C GLU A 143 -28.66 15.19 8.91
N ALA A 144 -29.03 15.43 10.15
CA ALA A 144 -29.75 14.47 10.96
C ALA A 144 -31.19 14.84 11.22
N LEU A 145 -31.56 16.15 11.14
CA LEU A 145 -32.86 16.62 11.46
C LEU A 145 -33.94 16.02 10.54
N ASP A 146 -35.03 15.55 11.11
CA ASP A 146 -36.17 14.92 10.41
C ASP A 146 -35.80 13.69 9.56
N GLN A 147 -34.60 13.10 9.81
CA GLN A 147 -34.17 11.86 9.17
C GLN A 147 -34.42 10.64 10.07
N PRO A 148 -34.57 9.43 9.50
CA PRO A 148 -34.66 8.24 10.33
C PRO A 148 -33.31 8.02 11.06
N PHE A 149 -33.41 7.59 12.30
CA PHE A 149 -32.26 7.32 13.13
C PHE A 149 -31.40 6.18 12.53
N ASP A 150 -30.12 6.46 12.32
CA ASP A 150 -29.12 5.47 11.92
C ASP A 150 -27.99 5.46 12.96
N GLY A 151 -27.81 4.34 13.66
CA GLY A 151 -26.78 4.17 14.69
C GLY A 151 -25.34 4.29 14.18
N ASN A 152 -25.11 4.27 12.86
CA ASN A 152 -23.78 4.52 12.31
C ASN A 152 -23.42 6.01 12.31
N TRP A 153 -24.41 6.91 12.11
CA TRP A 153 -24.21 8.34 11.92
C TRP A 153 -24.68 9.17 13.10
N HIS A 154 -25.65 8.65 13.86
CA HIS A 154 -26.33 9.34 14.93
C HIS A 154 -26.13 8.62 16.26
N GLN A 155 -26.09 9.39 17.34
CA GLN A 155 -26.10 8.92 18.72
C GLN A 155 -27.29 9.48 19.41
N ALA A 156 -28.30 8.65 19.72
CA ALA A 156 -29.46 9.04 20.50
C ALA A 156 -29.05 9.23 21.95
N LEU A 157 -29.30 10.43 22.51
CA LEU A 157 -29.12 10.75 23.93
C LEU A 157 -30.42 10.69 24.69
N MET A 158 -31.52 11.08 24.05
CA MET A 158 -32.83 11.15 24.64
C MET A 158 -33.89 10.67 23.66
N SER A 159 -34.96 10.06 24.20
CA SER A 159 -36.17 9.81 23.44
C SER A 159 -37.31 10.66 24.04
N GLU A 160 -38.20 11.15 23.20
CA GLU A 160 -39.40 11.92 23.61
C GLU A 160 -40.55 11.53 22.71
N HIS A 161 -41.71 11.31 23.34
CA HIS A 161 -42.94 11.07 22.61
C HIS A 161 -43.47 12.37 22.04
N VAL A 162 -43.53 12.49 20.72
CA VAL A 162 -44.11 13.68 20.03
C VAL A 162 -45.28 13.23 19.19
N GLU A 163 -46.44 13.80 19.49
CA GLU A 163 -47.67 13.54 18.73
C GLU A 163 -47.50 13.94 17.26
N GLY A 164 -47.72 13.00 16.34
CA GLY A 164 -47.67 13.25 14.90
C GLY A 164 -46.34 12.91 14.22
N LYS A 165 -45.32 12.40 14.93
CA LYS A 165 -44.10 11.86 14.35
C LYS A 165 -44.04 10.36 14.54
N GLU A 166 -43.54 9.65 13.50
CA GLU A 166 -43.30 8.21 13.59
C GLU A 166 -42.13 7.90 14.57
N PRO A 167 -42.19 6.76 15.27
CA PRO A 167 -41.08 6.37 16.15
C PRO A 167 -39.80 6.16 15.36
N GLY A 168 -38.65 6.58 15.95
CA GLY A 168 -37.32 6.45 15.34
C GLY A 168 -36.94 7.59 14.41
N ILE A 169 -37.65 8.70 14.37
CA ILE A 169 -37.26 9.91 13.63
C ILE A 169 -36.51 10.87 14.57
N VAL A 170 -35.48 11.52 14.04
CA VAL A 170 -34.75 12.58 14.76
C VAL A 170 -35.59 13.82 14.87
N ILE A 171 -35.90 14.22 16.11
CA ILE A 171 -36.71 15.40 16.43
C ILE A 171 -35.83 16.64 16.49
N GLU A 172 -34.69 16.53 17.16
CA GLU A 172 -33.78 17.64 17.44
C GLU A 172 -32.33 17.19 17.41
N VAL A 173 -31.45 18.06 16.94
CA VAL A 173 -30.00 17.84 16.92
C VAL A 173 -29.38 18.64 18.06
N LEU A 174 -28.97 17.95 19.13
CA LEU A 174 -28.34 18.57 20.29
C LEU A 174 -26.88 18.96 20.00
N GLN A 175 -26.19 18.16 19.17
CA GLN A 175 -24.86 18.46 18.74
C GLN A 175 -24.65 17.93 17.32
N LYS A 176 -24.14 18.79 16.44
CA LYS A 176 -23.92 18.44 15.02
C LYS A 176 -22.89 17.39 14.84
N GLY A 177 -23.15 16.43 13.96
CA GLY A 177 -22.21 15.43 13.50
C GLY A 177 -21.40 15.91 12.30
N TYR A 178 -20.18 15.40 12.17
CA TYR A 178 -19.28 15.73 11.07
C TYR A 178 -18.60 14.49 10.51
N LYS A 179 -18.42 14.48 9.19
CA LYS A 179 -17.67 13.43 8.48
C LYS A 179 -16.55 14.04 7.64
N LEU A 180 -15.44 13.34 7.55
CA LEU A 180 -14.32 13.66 6.66
C LEU A 180 -14.37 12.68 5.49
N LYS A 181 -14.81 13.15 4.34
CA LYS A 181 -15.02 12.31 3.16
C LYS A 181 -15.94 11.11 3.50
N ASP A 182 -15.38 9.91 3.60
CA ASP A 182 -16.14 8.68 3.88
C ASP A 182 -16.07 8.25 5.35
N ARG A 183 -15.29 8.97 6.19
CA ARG A 183 -15.06 8.60 7.59
C ARG A 183 -15.77 9.55 8.53
N ILE A 184 -16.49 8.98 9.48
CA ILE A 184 -17.15 9.76 10.53
C ILE A 184 -16.08 10.27 11.50
N LEU A 185 -16.08 11.59 11.74
CA LEU A 185 -15.26 12.24 12.76
C LEU A 185 -16.00 12.20 14.11
N ARG A 186 -17.28 12.58 14.09
CA ARG A 186 -18.15 12.61 15.26
C ARG A 186 -19.58 12.35 14.82
N ALA A 187 -20.27 11.42 15.47
CA ALA A 187 -21.69 11.19 15.27
C ALA A 187 -22.50 12.41 15.73
N ALA A 188 -23.65 12.66 15.09
CA ALA A 188 -24.58 13.69 15.56
C ALA A 188 -25.26 13.19 16.83
N MET A 189 -25.27 14.02 17.88
CA MET A 189 -26.05 13.74 19.09
C MET A 189 -27.46 14.24 18.90
N VAL A 190 -28.41 13.32 18.94
CA VAL A 190 -29.79 13.59 18.56
C VAL A 190 -30.77 13.14 19.60
N LYS A 191 -31.98 13.77 19.57
CA LYS A 191 -33.17 13.36 20.28
C LYS A 191 -34.08 12.69 19.27
N VAL A 192 -34.58 11.50 19.61
CA VAL A 192 -35.41 10.69 18.72
C VAL A 192 -36.86 10.60 19.22
N SER A 193 -37.79 10.41 18.29
CA SER A 193 -39.19 10.12 18.65
C SER A 193 -39.34 8.68 19.12
N GLU A 194 -40.15 8.50 20.16
CA GLU A 194 -40.56 7.19 20.68
C GLU A 194 -41.96 6.84 20.22
#